data_be40380723a35762c7f9c464d6b9f358
#
_entry.id   be40380723a35762c7f9c464d6b9f358
#
_cell.length_a   1.000
_cell.length_b   1.000
_cell.length_c   1.000
_cell.angle_alpha   90.00
_cell.angle_beta   90.00
_cell.angle_gamma   90.00
#
_symmetry.space_group_name_H-M   'P 1'
#
loop_
_entity.id
_entity.type
_entity.pdbx_description
1 polymer ?
#
loop_
_entity_poly.entity_id
_entity_poly.type
_entity_poly.pdbx_seq_one_letter_code
_entity_poly.pdbx_strand_id
1 'polypeptide(L)'
;MAEARGLSDTDLRAISERVLQISEADQCRVSINSGWRGYTRVATNRITSAGGSDETTINITSVFGKRVASVNTNRLADDDLLQAVRRSEEMARLAPENPEYMPELEQQSYQDIPAFYPSTGDLDPGTRAAAAAIAIRQAQTAGQIAASYMDVQAGTSAIATSNGLFGSHASTGVAYTLTSRTPDGLQSGWAGDEANDWNNIESQRVANDAVRKCRDWRKTALDAGEYTAILEPTAVGMLMLRMMNAFNQRTADEGRSYFSRRGGGNRLGETLFDEKVTLYSDPAYVDAETAPFDSGGQAINRRLWVNTGRLENLSRSRFWAAESGQQPLPAPLNLIMQGGNDSLEEMISSTRRGVLLTRFWYIRGLNPRIISYTGLTRDGTFLIENGRITRPVTNFRFNQSLVSMLQNIEMLGPAVRVAASENSSVSTPIVVPAIKVSGFNLSSVSDAI
;
A
#
# COMPACT_ATOMS: atom_id res chain seq x y z
N MET A 1 -19.08 -2.86 -23.99
CA MET A 1 -18.31 -2.92 -22.72
C MET A 1 -16.96 -3.48 -23.10
N ALA A 2 -15.86 -2.80 -22.80
CA ALA A 2 -14.55 -3.42 -22.96
C ALA A 2 -14.50 -4.65 -22.07
N GLU A 3 -14.07 -5.80 -22.61
CA GLU A 3 -13.89 -7.01 -21.82
C GLU A 3 -12.80 -6.72 -20.77
N ALA A 4 -13.10 -7.02 -19.52
CA ALA A 4 -12.12 -6.88 -18.44
C ALA A 4 -10.90 -7.74 -18.78
N ARG A 5 -9.69 -7.16 -18.71
CA ARG A 5 -8.46 -7.96 -18.84
C ARG A 5 -8.41 -8.96 -17.70
N GLY A 6 -8.22 -10.23 -18.04
CA GLY A 6 -8.35 -11.37 -17.14
C GLY A 6 -9.59 -12.22 -17.43
N LEU A 7 -9.81 -13.21 -16.62
CA LEU A 7 -10.96 -14.10 -16.74
C LEU A 7 -12.27 -13.36 -16.39
N SER A 8 -13.34 -13.64 -17.10
CA SER A 8 -14.67 -13.11 -16.77
C SER A 8 -15.21 -13.71 -15.46
N ASP A 9 -16.23 -13.08 -14.86
CA ASP A 9 -16.89 -13.62 -13.67
C ASP A 9 -17.46 -15.03 -13.91
N THR A 10 -17.97 -15.27 -15.12
CA THR A 10 -18.46 -16.58 -15.54
C THR A 10 -17.33 -17.61 -15.59
N ASP A 11 -16.16 -17.25 -16.13
CA ASP A 11 -15.01 -18.16 -16.18
C ASP A 11 -14.46 -18.44 -14.78
N LEU A 12 -14.33 -17.40 -13.95
CA LEU A 12 -13.88 -17.53 -12.56
C LEU A 12 -14.79 -18.48 -11.77
N ARG A 13 -16.09 -18.35 -11.94
CA ARG A 13 -17.08 -19.24 -11.32
C ARG A 13 -16.97 -20.67 -11.84
N ALA A 14 -16.92 -20.86 -13.16
CA ALA A 14 -16.83 -22.18 -13.77
C ALA A 14 -15.56 -22.93 -13.34
N ILE A 15 -14.40 -22.26 -13.31
CA ILE A 15 -13.14 -22.86 -12.85
C ILE A 15 -13.23 -23.21 -11.37
N SER A 16 -13.78 -22.31 -10.55
CA SER A 16 -13.94 -22.54 -9.12
C SER A 16 -14.82 -23.73 -8.82
N GLU A 17 -16.00 -23.79 -9.44
CA GLU A 17 -16.96 -24.92 -9.29
C GLU A 17 -16.34 -26.25 -9.72
N ARG A 18 -15.59 -26.23 -10.83
CA ARG A 18 -14.90 -27.42 -11.31
C ARG A 18 -13.87 -27.93 -10.32
N VAL A 19 -13.00 -27.06 -9.79
CA VAL A 19 -11.99 -27.45 -8.78
C VAL A 19 -12.68 -28.01 -7.53
N LEU A 20 -13.76 -27.37 -7.06
CA LEU A 20 -14.50 -27.82 -5.90
C LEU A 20 -15.20 -29.18 -6.13
N GLN A 21 -15.69 -29.44 -7.34
CA GLN A 21 -16.30 -30.74 -7.71
C GLN A 21 -15.27 -31.88 -7.78
N ILE A 22 -14.05 -31.61 -8.19
CA ILE A 22 -12.95 -32.57 -8.28
C ILE A 22 -12.41 -32.95 -6.89
N SER A 23 -12.49 -32.03 -5.91
CA SER A 23 -11.88 -32.21 -4.59
C SER A 23 -12.59 -33.31 -3.78
N GLU A 24 -11.78 -34.18 -3.17
CA GLU A 24 -12.18 -35.20 -2.20
C GLU A 24 -11.83 -34.79 -0.76
N ALA A 25 -11.33 -33.59 -0.55
CA ALA A 25 -10.98 -33.07 0.77
C ALA A 25 -12.24 -32.79 1.63
N ASP A 26 -12.10 -32.85 2.95
CA ASP A 26 -13.18 -32.48 3.87
C ASP A 26 -13.65 -31.04 3.61
N GLN A 27 -12.69 -30.14 3.29
CA GLN A 27 -12.96 -28.79 2.84
C GLN A 27 -11.94 -28.37 1.78
N CYS A 28 -12.39 -27.54 0.84
CA CYS A 28 -11.57 -27.00 -0.23
C CYS A 28 -11.85 -25.50 -0.41
N ARG A 29 -10.78 -24.72 -0.63
CA ARG A 29 -10.86 -23.32 -1.04
C ARG A 29 -10.07 -23.11 -2.31
N VAL A 30 -10.65 -22.31 -3.21
CA VAL A 30 -10.04 -21.89 -4.47
C VAL A 30 -9.92 -20.37 -4.45
N SER A 31 -8.74 -19.86 -4.74
CA SER A 31 -8.53 -18.43 -4.95
C SER A 31 -7.92 -18.23 -6.34
N ILE A 32 -8.52 -17.39 -7.16
CA ILE A 32 -8.08 -17.11 -8.54
C ILE A 32 -7.71 -15.63 -8.63
N ASN A 33 -6.56 -15.35 -9.22
CA ASN A 33 -6.18 -14.01 -9.67
C ASN A 33 -5.85 -14.11 -11.15
N SER A 34 -6.50 -13.30 -11.98
CA SER A 34 -6.30 -13.28 -13.41
C SER A 34 -6.25 -11.84 -13.90
N GLY A 35 -5.23 -11.47 -14.63
CA GLY A 35 -5.13 -10.11 -15.12
C GLY A 35 -3.91 -9.84 -15.97
N TRP A 36 -3.81 -8.59 -16.36
CA TRP A 36 -2.73 -8.04 -17.14
C TRP A 36 -1.95 -7.01 -16.32
N ARG A 37 -0.65 -7.02 -16.50
CA ARG A 37 0.23 -5.99 -15.98
C ARG A 37 1.05 -5.39 -17.11
N GLY A 38 1.06 -4.04 -17.21
CA GLY A 38 1.87 -3.31 -18.16
C GLY A 38 2.83 -2.37 -17.48
N TYR A 39 3.99 -2.12 -18.10
CA TYR A 39 4.95 -1.17 -17.57
C TYR A 39 5.64 -0.36 -18.65
N THR A 40 6.16 0.80 -18.26
CA THR A 40 7.06 1.62 -19.07
C THR A 40 8.14 2.23 -18.17
N ARG A 41 9.39 2.02 -18.54
CA ARG A 41 10.57 2.51 -17.81
C ARG A 41 11.34 3.51 -18.63
N VAL A 42 11.67 4.64 -18.02
CA VAL A 42 12.58 5.65 -18.53
C VAL A 42 13.87 5.64 -17.72
N ALA A 43 14.99 5.71 -18.39
CA ALA A 43 16.28 6.01 -17.78
C ALA A 43 17.11 6.85 -18.76
N THR A 44 17.91 7.76 -18.23
CA THR A 44 18.78 8.64 -19.04
C THR A 44 18.03 9.34 -20.20
N ASN A 45 16.86 9.91 -19.88
CA ASN A 45 16.03 10.68 -20.82
C ASN A 45 15.54 9.87 -22.06
N ARG A 46 15.32 8.58 -21.91
CA ARG A 46 14.75 7.73 -22.97
C ARG A 46 13.99 6.54 -22.38
N ILE A 47 13.02 6.06 -23.10
CA ILE A 47 12.35 4.80 -22.77
C ILE A 47 13.36 3.67 -22.99
N THR A 48 13.67 2.93 -21.93
CA THR A 48 14.64 1.82 -21.95
C THR A 48 13.98 0.46 -22.03
N SER A 49 12.78 0.34 -21.49
CA SER A 49 11.97 -0.87 -21.61
C SER A 49 10.48 -0.55 -21.42
N ALA A 50 9.66 -1.28 -22.13
CA ALA A 50 8.21 -1.30 -21.97
C ALA A 50 7.72 -2.71 -22.29
N GLY A 51 6.66 -3.14 -21.65
CA GLY A 51 6.10 -4.47 -21.86
C GLY A 51 4.77 -4.65 -21.15
N GLY A 52 4.25 -5.86 -21.26
CA GLY A 52 3.07 -6.31 -20.56
C GLY A 52 3.04 -7.85 -20.53
N SER A 53 2.37 -8.37 -19.54
CA SER A 53 2.13 -9.82 -19.37
C SER A 53 0.73 -10.06 -18.86
N ASP A 54 0.10 -11.10 -19.39
CA ASP A 54 -1.12 -11.67 -18.82
C ASP A 54 -0.71 -12.84 -17.92
N GLU A 55 -1.32 -12.90 -16.75
CA GLU A 55 -1.04 -13.95 -15.77
C GLU A 55 -2.34 -14.41 -15.10
N THR A 56 -2.49 -15.73 -14.97
CA THR A 56 -3.54 -16.32 -14.16
C THR A 56 -2.91 -17.26 -13.15
N THR A 57 -3.27 -17.09 -11.89
CA THR A 57 -2.84 -17.96 -10.79
C THR A 57 -4.05 -18.50 -10.07
N ILE A 58 -4.12 -19.81 -9.92
CA ILE A 58 -5.13 -20.51 -9.14
C ILE A 58 -4.42 -21.12 -7.93
N ASN A 59 -4.83 -20.72 -6.74
CA ASN A 59 -4.41 -21.34 -5.49
C ASN A 59 -5.51 -22.27 -5.00
N ILE A 60 -5.19 -23.56 -4.82
CA ILE A 60 -6.07 -24.60 -4.34
C ILE A 60 -5.61 -25.01 -2.96
N THR A 61 -6.48 -24.86 -1.97
CA THR A 61 -6.21 -25.25 -0.58
C THR A 61 -7.12 -26.42 -0.22
N SER A 62 -6.53 -27.57 0.11
CA SER A 62 -7.23 -28.79 0.56
C SER A 62 -7.03 -29.00 2.06
N VAL A 63 -8.09 -29.48 2.72
CA VAL A 63 -8.12 -29.70 4.17
C VAL A 63 -8.64 -31.08 4.49
N PHE A 64 -7.94 -31.82 5.37
CA PHE A 64 -8.37 -33.06 5.99
C PHE A 64 -8.30 -32.93 7.52
N GLY A 65 -9.44 -32.85 8.18
CA GLY A 65 -9.54 -32.48 9.58
C GLY A 65 -8.98 -31.08 9.86
N LYS A 66 -7.78 -31.00 10.44
CA LYS A 66 -7.03 -29.73 10.64
C LYS A 66 -5.73 -29.69 9.83
N ARG A 67 -5.51 -30.61 8.94
CA ARG A 67 -4.31 -30.66 8.08
C ARG A 67 -4.59 -29.92 6.80
N VAL A 68 -3.76 -28.93 6.51
CA VAL A 68 -3.98 -27.96 5.43
C VAL A 68 -2.77 -27.91 4.53
N ALA A 69 -2.98 -27.95 3.22
CA ALA A 69 -1.94 -27.65 2.25
C ALA A 69 -2.52 -26.92 1.04
N SER A 70 -1.68 -26.15 0.36
CA SER A 70 -2.05 -25.38 -0.82
C SER A 70 -1.08 -25.64 -1.97
N VAL A 71 -1.62 -25.64 -3.18
CA VAL A 71 -0.88 -25.72 -4.44
C VAL A 71 -1.29 -24.57 -5.35
N ASN A 72 -0.31 -23.95 -6.02
CA ASN A 72 -0.56 -22.97 -7.06
C ASN A 72 -0.40 -23.60 -8.43
N THR A 73 -1.29 -23.24 -9.37
CA THR A 73 -1.15 -23.54 -10.79
C THR A 73 -1.54 -22.34 -11.63
N ASN A 74 -0.97 -22.22 -12.82
CA ASN A 74 -1.37 -21.26 -13.86
C ASN A 74 -2.01 -21.97 -15.07
N ARG A 75 -2.29 -23.27 -14.97
CA ARG A 75 -2.86 -24.09 -16.02
C ARG A 75 -4.34 -24.29 -15.79
N LEU A 76 -5.15 -24.12 -16.83
CA LEU A 76 -6.60 -24.11 -16.77
C LEU A 76 -7.23 -25.38 -17.37
N ALA A 77 -6.41 -26.26 -18.02
CA ALA A 77 -6.92 -27.49 -18.59
C ALA A 77 -7.37 -28.46 -17.48
N ASP A 78 -8.38 -29.25 -17.77
CA ASP A 78 -9.02 -30.13 -16.79
C ASP A 78 -8.07 -31.10 -16.11
N ASP A 79 -7.17 -31.71 -16.88
CA ASP A 79 -6.18 -32.64 -16.36
C ASP A 79 -5.16 -31.93 -15.45
N ASP A 80 -4.78 -30.69 -15.78
CA ASP A 80 -3.87 -29.88 -14.95
C ASP A 80 -4.56 -29.47 -13.63
N LEU A 81 -5.83 -29.08 -13.67
CA LEU A 81 -6.61 -28.78 -12.47
C LEU A 81 -6.77 -30.00 -11.58
N LEU A 82 -7.09 -31.17 -12.17
CA LEU A 82 -7.17 -32.43 -11.45
C LEU A 82 -5.82 -32.76 -10.76
N GLN A 83 -4.71 -32.65 -11.47
CA GLN A 83 -3.39 -32.90 -10.90
C GLN A 83 -3.07 -31.93 -9.74
N ALA A 84 -3.40 -30.65 -9.88
CA ALA A 84 -3.19 -29.64 -8.84
C ALA A 84 -4.03 -29.94 -7.58
N VAL A 85 -5.31 -30.34 -7.75
CA VAL A 85 -6.17 -30.76 -6.64
C VAL A 85 -5.58 -31.99 -5.95
N ARG A 86 -5.28 -33.07 -6.68
CA ARG A 86 -4.73 -34.31 -6.09
C ARG A 86 -3.43 -34.04 -5.33
N ARG A 87 -2.57 -33.19 -5.89
CA ARG A 87 -1.31 -32.80 -5.23
C ARG A 87 -1.56 -32.02 -3.93
N SER A 88 -2.50 -31.09 -3.90
CA SER A 88 -2.86 -30.36 -2.68
C SER A 88 -3.42 -31.31 -1.61
N GLU A 89 -4.24 -32.28 -2.00
CA GLU A 89 -4.80 -33.29 -1.11
C GLU A 89 -3.73 -34.23 -0.53
N GLU A 90 -2.82 -34.73 -1.35
CA GLU A 90 -1.67 -35.53 -0.88
C GLU A 90 -0.83 -34.77 0.13
N MET A 91 -0.50 -33.53 -0.17
CA MET A 91 0.26 -32.68 0.73
C MET A 91 -0.49 -32.42 2.04
N ALA A 92 -1.81 -32.18 1.97
CA ALA A 92 -2.63 -31.94 3.16
C ALA A 92 -2.71 -33.19 4.06
N ARG A 93 -2.84 -34.39 3.48
CA ARG A 93 -2.83 -35.64 4.27
C ARG A 93 -1.52 -35.87 5.03
N LEU A 94 -0.41 -35.38 4.50
CA LEU A 94 0.95 -35.49 5.11
C LEU A 94 1.30 -34.31 6.02
N ALA A 95 0.56 -33.21 5.94
CA ALA A 95 0.85 -32.02 6.73
C ALA A 95 0.58 -32.25 8.23
N PRO A 96 1.31 -31.56 9.12
CA PRO A 96 0.94 -31.55 10.55
C PRO A 96 -0.43 -30.87 10.73
N GLU A 97 -1.11 -31.20 11.81
CA GLU A 97 -2.34 -30.52 12.17
C GLU A 97 -2.06 -29.05 12.51
N ASN A 98 -2.87 -28.15 11.94
CA ASN A 98 -2.87 -26.74 12.29
C ASN A 98 -3.88 -26.50 13.42
N PRO A 99 -3.44 -26.25 14.67
CA PRO A 99 -4.36 -26.05 15.79
C PRO A 99 -5.23 -24.79 15.63
N GLU A 100 -4.82 -23.86 14.79
CA GLU A 100 -5.50 -22.59 14.54
C GLU A 100 -6.41 -22.66 13.28
N TYR A 101 -6.55 -23.83 12.67
CA TYR A 101 -7.43 -23.98 11.51
C TYR A 101 -8.89 -23.67 11.88
N MET A 102 -9.52 -22.85 11.05
CA MET A 102 -10.93 -22.51 11.13
C MET A 102 -11.64 -23.01 9.86
N PRO A 103 -12.84 -23.65 9.95
CA PRO A 103 -13.57 -24.11 8.79
C PRO A 103 -13.75 -23.04 7.73
N GLU A 104 -13.81 -23.43 6.46
CA GLU A 104 -14.03 -22.50 5.37
C GLU A 104 -15.38 -21.78 5.52
N LEU A 105 -15.47 -20.55 5.02
CA LEU A 105 -16.67 -19.73 5.16
C LEU A 105 -17.79 -20.22 4.23
N GLU A 106 -19.03 -20.08 4.71
CA GLU A 106 -20.24 -20.08 3.91
C GLU A 106 -20.41 -18.75 3.19
N GLN A 107 -21.40 -18.62 2.30
CA GLN A 107 -21.68 -17.41 1.53
C GLN A 107 -21.81 -16.19 2.43
N GLN A 108 -21.09 -15.14 2.04
CA GLN A 108 -21.09 -13.84 2.68
C GLN A 108 -21.84 -12.81 1.79
N SER A 109 -22.30 -11.72 2.42
CA SER A 109 -22.82 -10.57 1.69
C SER A 109 -21.70 -9.57 1.45
N TYR A 110 -21.43 -9.27 0.19
CA TYR A 110 -20.41 -8.30 -0.22
C TYR A 110 -21.06 -7.03 -0.78
N GLN A 111 -20.42 -5.88 -0.53
CA GLN A 111 -20.76 -4.66 -1.24
C GLN A 111 -20.36 -4.79 -2.72
N ASP A 112 -21.18 -4.24 -3.60
CA ASP A 112 -20.79 -4.02 -5.00
C ASP A 112 -19.91 -2.76 -5.07
N ILE A 113 -18.64 -2.95 -5.40
CA ILE A 113 -17.64 -1.88 -5.43
C ILE A 113 -17.05 -1.81 -6.84
N PRO A 114 -17.41 -0.77 -7.62
CA PRO A 114 -16.86 -0.59 -8.96
C PRO A 114 -15.43 -0.04 -8.88
N ALA A 115 -14.43 -0.92 -9.00
CA ALA A 115 -13.01 -0.59 -8.94
C ALA A 115 -12.27 -0.84 -10.27
N PHE A 116 -13.00 -1.23 -11.33
CA PHE A 116 -12.44 -1.43 -12.66
C PHE A 116 -12.75 -0.24 -13.57
N TYR A 117 -11.71 0.46 -13.99
CA TYR A 117 -11.78 1.63 -14.86
C TYR A 117 -11.22 1.30 -16.25
N PRO A 118 -12.06 1.34 -17.32
CA PRO A 118 -11.62 1.04 -18.69
C PRO A 118 -10.45 1.93 -19.16
N SER A 119 -10.40 3.18 -18.72
CA SER A 119 -9.29 4.11 -18.98
C SER A 119 -7.93 3.55 -18.56
N THR A 120 -7.88 2.76 -17.49
CA THR A 120 -6.68 2.08 -17.00
C THR A 120 -6.55 0.68 -17.60
N GLY A 121 -7.65 -0.07 -17.69
CA GLY A 121 -7.66 -1.43 -18.23
C GLY A 121 -7.19 -1.49 -19.70
N ASP A 122 -7.57 -0.48 -20.50
CA ASP A 122 -7.25 -0.39 -21.91
C ASP A 122 -6.03 0.50 -22.22
N LEU A 123 -5.27 0.86 -21.18
CA LEU A 123 -4.14 1.79 -21.33
C LEU A 123 -3.06 1.23 -22.25
N ASP A 124 -3.03 1.73 -23.48
CA ASP A 124 -2.16 1.26 -24.55
C ASP A 124 -0.69 1.73 -24.39
N PRO A 125 0.27 1.08 -25.08
CA PRO A 125 1.68 1.46 -25.01
C PRO A 125 1.97 2.88 -25.50
N GLY A 126 1.18 3.41 -26.46
CA GLY A 126 1.34 4.76 -27.02
C GLY A 126 1.01 5.82 -25.95
N THR A 127 -0.09 5.66 -25.22
CA THR A 127 -0.49 6.55 -24.13
C THR A 127 0.56 6.54 -23.00
N ARG A 128 1.08 5.37 -22.64
CA ARG A 128 2.18 5.26 -21.65
C ARG A 128 3.46 5.95 -22.14
N ALA A 129 3.80 5.81 -23.42
CA ALA A 129 4.94 6.47 -24.02
C ALA A 129 4.76 8.00 -24.07
N ALA A 130 3.54 8.50 -24.31
CA ALA A 130 3.24 9.93 -24.29
C ALA A 130 3.48 10.55 -22.91
N ALA A 131 3.04 9.89 -21.84
CA ALA A 131 3.31 10.32 -20.46
C ALA A 131 4.82 10.31 -20.15
N ALA A 132 5.55 9.26 -20.56
CA ALA A 132 7.00 9.18 -20.44
C ALA A 132 7.70 10.33 -21.22
N ALA A 133 7.20 10.69 -22.40
CA ALA A 133 7.74 11.80 -23.21
C ALA A 133 7.56 13.16 -22.52
N ILE A 134 6.49 13.37 -21.74
CA ILE A 134 6.31 14.57 -20.90
C ILE A 134 7.44 14.68 -19.91
N ALA A 135 7.71 13.61 -19.14
CA ALA A 135 8.78 13.58 -18.14
C ALA A 135 10.16 13.84 -18.75
N ILE A 136 10.45 13.20 -19.89
CA ILE A 136 11.71 13.36 -20.62
C ILE A 136 11.90 14.81 -21.08
N ARG A 137 10.89 15.41 -21.72
CA ARG A 137 10.97 16.81 -22.19
C ARG A 137 11.17 17.80 -21.06
N GLN A 138 10.44 17.64 -19.95
CA GLN A 138 10.57 18.54 -18.80
C GLN A 138 11.97 18.45 -18.17
N ALA A 139 12.51 17.25 -17.99
CA ALA A 139 13.85 17.06 -17.45
C ALA A 139 14.92 17.63 -18.42
N GLN A 140 14.82 17.34 -19.72
CA GLN A 140 15.76 17.86 -20.74
C GLN A 140 15.75 19.40 -20.79
N THR A 141 14.57 20.02 -20.76
CA THR A 141 14.44 21.50 -20.75
C THR A 141 15.11 22.12 -19.54
N ALA A 142 15.12 21.42 -18.41
CA ALA A 142 15.79 21.84 -17.17
C ALA A 142 17.28 21.43 -17.11
N GLY A 143 17.83 20.80 -18.17
CA GLY A 143 19.20 20.26 -18.13
C GLY A 143 19.38 19.06 -17.20
N GLN A 144 18.32 18.35 -16.89
CA GLN A 144 18.27 17.23 -15.94
C GLN A 144 18.08 15.90 -16.64
N ILE A 145 18.20 14.81 -15.89
CA ILE A 145 18.06 13.43 -16.35
C ILE A 145 16.83 12.81 -15.70
N ALA A 146 15.84 12.41 -16.52
CA ALA A 146 14.66 11.69 -16.08
C ALA A 146 14.94 10.19 -15.91
N ALA A 147 14.43 9.64 -14.79
CA ALA A 147 14.24 8.22 -14.56
C ALA A 147 12.80 8.02 -14.03
N SER A 148 11.93 7.42 -14.84
CA SER A 148 10.54 7.19 -14.47
C SER A 148 10.15 5.73 -14.57
N TYR A 149 9.12 5.37 -13.83
CA TYR A 149 8.49 4.07 -13.91
C TYR A 149 6.98 4.24 -13.87
N MET A 150 6.30 3.58 -14.79
CA MET A 150 4.85 3.42 -14.79
C MET A 150 4.55 1.93 -14.65
N ASP A 151 3.69 1.60 -13.68
CA ASP A 151 3.13 0.28 -13.45
C ASP A 151 1.62 0.37 -13.64
N VAL A 152 1.05 -0.51 -14.46
CA VAL A 152 -0.38 -0.57 -14.73
C VAL A 152 -0.85 -1.99 -14.48
N GLN A 153 -1.96 -2.14 -13.79
CA GLN A 153 -2.57 -3.42 -13.47
C GLN A 153 -4.06 -3.37 -13.79
N ALA A 154 -4.57 -4.44 -14.36
CA ALA A 154 -5.99 -4.62 -14.61
C ALA A 154 -6.31 -6.11 -14.51
N GLY A 155 -7.32 -6.48 -13.72
CA GLY A 155 -7.63 -7.89 -13.56
C GLY A 155 -8.83 -8.15 -12.67
N THR A 156 -9.05 -9.44 -12.47
CA THR A 156 -10.14 -10.01 -11.68
C THR A 156 -9.58 -10.96 -10.63
N SER A 157 -10.24 -11.03 -9.51
CA SER A 157 -9.97 -12.01 -8.46
C SER A 157 -11.24 -12.73 -8.05
N ALA A 158 -11.11 -13.98 -7.63
CA ALA A 158 -12.22 -14.71 -7.05
C ALA A 158 -11.77 -15.59 -5.89
N ILE A 159 -12.70 -15.88 -5.02
CA ILE A 159 -12.58 -16.86 -3.95
C ILE A 159 -13.84 -17.72 -3.93
N ALA A 160 -13.66 -19.03 -3.80
CA ALA A 160 -14.75 -19.99 -3.63
C ALA A 160 -14.38 -21.04 -2.59
N THR A 161 -15.37 -21.57 -1.88
CA THR A 161 -15.18 -22.65 -0.90
C THR A 161 -16.16 -23.79 -1.09
N SER A 162 -15.82 -24.97 -0.60
CA SER A 162 -16.71 -26.12 -0.56
C SER A 162 -17.95 -25.90 0.31
N ASN A 163 -17.97 -24.87 1.15
CA ASN A 163 -19.12 -24.47 1.97
C ASN A 163 -20.07 -23.50 1.26
N GLY A 164 -19.90 -23.30 -0.07
CA GLY A 164 -20.81 -22.52 -0.91
C GLY A 164 -20.49 -21.04 -1.01
N LEU A 165 -19.37 -20.56 -0.44
CA LEU A 165 -18.93 -19.18 -0.65
C LEU A 165 -18.45 -19.00 -2.09
N PHE A 166 -18.88 -17.92 -2.72
CA PHE A 166 -18.29 -17.36 -3.92
C PHE A 166 -18.27 -15.83 -3.84
N GLY A 167 -17.13 -15.25 -4.14
CA GLY A 167 -16.96 -13.81 -4.31
C GLY A 167 -15.98 -13.54 -5.43
N SER A 168 -16.27 -12.52 -6.25
CA SER A 168 -15.38 -12.03 -7.30
C SER A 168 -15.26 -10.51 -7.25
N HIS A 169 -14.19 -9.99 -7.77
CA HIS A 169 -13.95 -8.55 -7.82
C HIS A 169 -13.03 -8.21 -8.99
N ALA A 170 -13.38 -7.17 -9.74
CA ALA A 170 -12.56 -6.64 -10.82
C ALA A 170 -11.96 -5.28 -10.40
N SER A 171 -10.69 -5.07 -10.67
CA SER A 171 -10.01 -3.83 -10.31
C SER A 171 -8.93 -3.44 -11.30
N THR A 172 -8.60 -2.15 -11.29
CA THR A 172 -7.49 -1.56 -12.01
C THR A 172 -6.63 -0.75 -11.06
N GLY A 173 -5.39 -0.49 -11.46
CA GLY A 173 -4.49 0.38 -10.74
C GLY A 173 -3.37 0.87 -11.63
N VAL A 174 -2.93 2.09 -11.41
CA VAL A 174 -1.80 2.69 -12.09
C VAL A 174 -0.97 3.50 -11.13
N ALA A 175 0.34 3.29 -11.14
CA ALA A 175 1.33 4.09 -10.44
C ALA A 175 2.28 4.72 -11.45
N TYR A 176 2.49 6.01 -11.38
CA TYR A 176 3.43 6.74 -12.20
C TYR A 176 4.38 7.57 -11.34
N THR A 177 5.68 7.32 -11.45
CA THR A 177 6.70 7.98 -10.65
C THR A 177 7.81 8.52 -11.52
N LEU A 178 8.38 9.65 -11.10
CA LEU A 178 9.53 10.28 -11.75
C LEU A 178 10.56 10.72 -10.70
N THR A 179 11.79 10.31 -10.90
CA THR A 179 12.97 10.93 -10.31
C THR A 179 13.69 11.76 -11.37
N SER A 180 13.84 13.06 -11.17
CA SER A 180 14.69 13.91 -11.95
C SER A 180 16.02 14.11 -11.24
N ARG A 181 17.14 14.09 -11.98
CA ARG A 181 18.50 14.18 -11.41
C ARG A 181 19.35 15.18 -12.17
N THR A 182 20.27 15.82 -11.46
CA THR A 182 21.35 16.57 -12.12
C THR A 182 22.29 15.64 -12.88
N PRO A 183 22.99 16.11 -13.95
CA PRO A 183 23.89 15.26 -14.73
C PRO A 183 25.05 14.65 -13.92
N ASP A 184 25.52 15.33 -12.88
CA ASP A 184 26.53 14.82 -11.94
C ASP A 184 25.96 13.82 -10.92
N GLY A 185 24.62 13.63 -10.88
CA GLY A 185 23.95 12.73 -9.97
C GLY A 185 23.85 13.21 -8.51
N LEU A 186 24.37 14.42 -8.20
CA LEU A 186 24.44 14.91 -6.83
C LEU A 186 23.10 15.39 -6.27
N GLN A 187 22.18 15.83 -7.14
CA GLN A 187 20.84 16.29 -6.76
C GLN A 187 19.77 15.43 -7.42
N SER A 188 18.68 15.22 -6.69
CA SER A 188 17.49 14.55 -7.20
C SER A 188 16.23 15.16 -6.62
N GLY A 189 15.16 15.12 -7.41
CA GLY A 189 13.82 15.45 -6.99
C GLY A 189 12.86 14.37 -7.45
N TRP A 190 11.86 14.06 -6.66
CA TRP A 190 10.90 13.01 -6.95
C TRP A 190 9.46 13.52 -6.84
N ALA A 191 8.62 12.99 -7.71
CA ALA A 191 7.17 13.07 -7.59
C ALA A 191 6.54 11.75 -8.10
N GLY A 192 5.35 11.45 -7.62
CA GLY A 192 4.59 10.29 -8.05
C GLY A 192 3.10 10.50 -7.89
N ASP A 193 2.36 9.69 -8.60
CA ASP A 193 0.91 9.63 -8.57
C ASP A 193 0.45 8.18 -8.64
N GLU A 194 -0.65 7.85 -7.98
CA GLU A 194 -1.24 6.52 -7.99
C GLU A 194 -2.76 6.63 -7.92
N ALA A 195 -3.46 5.90 -8.78
CA ALA A 195 -4.91 5.89 -8.86
C ALA A 195 -5.44 4.55 -9.36
N ASN A 196 -6.74 4.30 -9.21
CA ASN A 196 -7.41 3.20 -9.89
C ASN A 196 -7.79 3.60 -11.34
N ASP A 197 -8.09 4.87 -11.57
CA ASP A 197 -8.42 5.45 -12.87
C ASP A 197 -7.25 6.25 -13.44
N TRP A 198 -6.80 5.90 -14.66
CA TRP A 198 -5.76 6.64 -15.39
C TRP A 198 -6.07 8.14 -15.54
N ASN A 199 -7.34 8.49 -15.65
CA ASN A 199 -7.76 9.89 -15.81
C ASN A 199 -7.39 10.76 -14.60
N ASN A 200 -7.12 10.16 -13.45
CA ASN A 200 -6.68 10.84 -12.23
C ASN A 200 -5.14 10.98 -12.13
N ILE A 201 -4.39 10.47 -13.12
CA ILE A 201 -2.92 10.60 -13.16
C ILE A 201 -2.53 11.91 -13.86
N GLU A 202 -1.96 12.82 -13.11
CA GLU A 202 -1.51 14.12 -13.60
C GLU A 202 -0.04 14.10 -14.05
N SER A 203 0.25 13.47 -15.18
CA SER A 203 1.64 13.28 -15.68
C SER A 203 2.45 14.58 -15.79
N GLN A 204 1.80 15.69 -16.17
CA GLN A 204 2.47 16.99 -16.26
C GLN A 204 2.83 17.55 -14.87
N ARG A 205 1.94 17.41 -13.86
CA ARG A 205 2.21 17.80 -12.47
C ARG A 205 3.37 16.99 -11.90
N VAL A 206 3.35 15.65 -12.08
CA VAL A 206 4.45 14.77 -11.64
C VAL A 206 5.77 15.20 -12.25
N ALA A 207 5.80 15.53 -13.56
CA ALA A 207 7.02 15.99 -14.23
C ALA A 207 7.51 17.34 -13.69
N ASN A 208 6.61 18.31 -13.54
CA ASN A 208 6.95 19.65 -13.04
C ASN A 208 7.47 19.58 -11.59
N ASP A 209 6.84 18.80 -10.73
CA ASP A 209 7.21 18.70 -9.32
C ASP A 209 8.56 18.01 -9.12
N ALA A 210 8.83 16.91 -9.83
CA ALA A 210 10.10 16.22 -9.77
C ALA A 210 11.26 17.13 -10.25
N VAL A 211 11.06 17.83 -11.38
CA VAL A 211 12.05 18.76 -11.93
C VAL A 211 12.26 19.96 -10.99
N ARG A 212 11.19 20.53 -10.44
CA ARG A 212 11.25 21.65 -9.50
C ARG A 212 12.01 21.30 -8.22
N LYS A 213 11.86 20.07 -7.71
CA LYS A 213 12.56 19.58 -6.52
C LYS A 213 14.04 19.24 -6.79
N CYS A 214 14.41 18.94 -8.03
CA CYS A 214 15.77 18.70 -8.48
C CYS A 214 16.45 20.00 -8.92
N ARG A 215 16.59 20.96 -8.01
CA ARG A 215 17.29 22.23 -8.33
C ARG A 215 18.79 22.06 -8.19
N ASP A 216 19.53 22.83 -9.01
CA ASP A 216 20.99 22.91 -8.94
C ASP A 216 21.42 23.75 -7.71
N TRP A 217 21.12 23.22 -6.54
CA TRP A 217 21.54 23.75 -5.26
C TRP A 217 22.57 22.82 -4.65
N ARG A 218 23.69 23.37 -4.21
CA ARG A 218 24.67 22.55 -3.47
C ARG A 218 24.02 22.06 -2.17
N LYS A 219 23.98 20.73 -2.00
CA LYS A 219 23.56 20.12 -0.72
C LYS A 219 24.44 20.66 0.40
N THR A 220 23.81 21.05 1.49
CA THR A 220 24.51 21.50 2.68
C THR A 220 24.41 20.41 3.74
N ALA A 221 25.49 20.22 4.48
CA ALA A 221 25.44 19.38 5.66
C ALA A 221 24.49 20.00 6.71
N LEU A 222 23.70 19.14 7.33
CA LEU A 222 22.87 19.46 8.47
C LEU A 222 23.17 18.41 9.55
N ASP A 223 23.26 18.81 10.81
CA ASP A 223 23.54 17.88 11.89
C ASP A 223 22.36 16.93 12.10
N ALA A 224 22.66 15.70 12.51
CA ALA A 224 21.64 14.76 12.97
C ALA A 224 20.98 15.30 14.25
N GLY A 225 19.69 14.99 14.43
CA GLY A 225 18.93 15.44 15.59
C GLY A 225 17.43 15.40 15.38
N GLU A 226 16.69 15.95 16.32
CA GLU A 226 15.25 16.12 16.22
C GLU A 226 14.89 17.46 15.58
N TYR A 227 13.96 17.42 14.64
CA TYR A 227 13.52 18.59 13.89
C TYR A 227 12.00 18.72 13.88
N THR A 228 11.52 19.95 13.76
CA THR A 228 10.18 20.15 13.19
C THR A 228 10.25 19.68 11.74
N ALA A 229 9.44 18.71 11.38
CA ALA A 229 9.43 18.14 10.04
C ALA A 229 8.05 18.36 9.39
N ILE A 230 8.08 18.76 8.13
CA ILE A 230 6.92 18.74 7.24
C ILE A 230 7.11 17.52 6.35
N LEU A 231 6.20 16.56 6.46
CA LEU A 231 6.17 15.38 5.63
C LEU A 231 5.17 15.61 4.49
N GLU A 232 5.65 15.53 3.25
CA GLU A 232 4.73 15.52 2.10
C GLU A 232 3.84 14.26 2.15
N PRO A 233 2.68 14.25 1.47
CA PRO A 233 1.72 13.13 1.55
C PRO A 233 2.34 11.76 1.26
N THR A 234 3.26 11.67 0.29
CA THR A 234 3.97 10.40 0.00
C THR A 234 4.80 9.92 1.19
N ALA A 235 5.53 10.81 1.87
CA ALA A 235 6.30 10.43 3.06
C ALA A 235 5.38 9.93 4.18
N VAL A 236 4.24 10.58 4.38
CA VAL A 236 3.21 10.13 5.34
C VAL A 236 2.66 8.77 4.94
N GLY A 237 2.25 8.59 3.68
CA GLY A 237 1.67 7.35 3.18
C GLY A 237 2.61 6.15 3.33
N MET A 238 3.90 6.33 3.07
CA MET A 238 4.90 5.28 3.25
C MET A 238 5.01 4.82 4.73
N LEU A 239 4.83 5.73 5.68
CA LEU A 239 4.81 5.39 7.11
C LEU A 239 3.46 4.81 7.53
N MET A 240 2.34 5.31 7.00
CA MET A 240 1.00 4.81 7.31
C MET A 240 0.77 3.39 6.79
N LEU A 241 1.38 2.99 5.67
CA LEU A 241 1.44 1.58 5.24
C LEU A 241 2.01 0.66 6.33
N ARG A 242 2.99 1.15 7.09
CA ARG A 242 3.58 0.40 8.21
C ARG A 242 2.67 0.40 9.43
N MET A 243 1.94 1.50 9.66
CA MET A 243 0.97 1.61 10.75
C MET A 243 -0.20 0.64 10.58
N MET A 244 -0.69 0.41 9.36
CA MET A 244 -1.74 -0.58 9.07
C MET A 244 -1.43 -1.96 9.67
N ASN A 245 -0.20 -2.43 9.54
CA ASN A 245 0.22 -3.74 10.04
C ASN A 245 0.28 -3.83 11.57
N ALA A 246 0.27 -2.70 12.26
CA ALA A 246 0.28 -2.66 13.73
C ALA A 246 -1.12 -2.87 14.34
N PHE A 247 -2.21 -2.63 13.58
CA PHE A 247 -3.57 -2.84 14.06
C PHE A 247 -3.94 -4.33 14.16
N ASN A 248 -3.25 -5.07 15.01
CA ASN A 248 -3.46 -6.50 15.19
C ASN A 248 -3.72 -6.82 16.68
N GLN A 249 -4.92 -7.32 16.98
CA GLN A 249 -5.35 -7.56 18.34
C GLN A 249 -4.54 -8.67 19.01
N ARG A 250 -4.27 -9.78 18.31
CA ARG A 250 -3.49 -10.89 18.89
C ARG A 250 -2.12 -10.42 19.38
N THR A 251 -1.40 -9.66 18.59
CA THR A 251 -0.10 -9.14 19.00
C THR A 251 -0.20 -8.17 20.18
N ALA A 252 -1.33 -7.45 20.28
CA ALA A 252 -1.60 -6.58 21.42
C ALA A 252 -1.90 -7.37 22.70
N ASP A 253 -2.80 -8.35 22.62
CA ASP A 253 -3.20 -9.19 23.75
C ASP A 253 -2.03 -10.04 24.29
N GLU A 254 -1.14 -10.51 23.42
CA GLU A 254 0.08 -11.26 23.75
C GLU A 254 1.25 -10.39 24.25
N GLY A 255 1.08 -9.08 24.41
CA GLY A 255 2.12 -8.19 24.97
C GLY A 255 3.24 -7.82 23.98
N ARG A 256 3.06 -8.04 22.67
CA ARG A 256 4.06 -7.85 21.62
C ARG A 256 3.92 -6.55 20.81
N SER A 257 2.98 -5.69 21.15
CA SER A 257 2.64 -4.46 20.41
C SER A 257 2.62 -3.24 21.34
N TYR A 258 2.67 -2.05 20.76
CA TYR A 258 2.37 -0.79 21.44
C TYR A 258 0.95 -0.78 22.03
N PHE A 259 0.03 -1.45 21.36
CA PHE A 259 -1.37 -1.57 21.78
C PHE A 259 -1.59 -2.58 22.92
N SER A 260 -0.53 -3.15 23.46
CA SER A 260 -0.58 -4.01 24.64
C SER A 260 -0.71 -3.18 25.93
N ARG A 261 -1.53 -3.65 26.86
CA ARG A 261 -1.64 -3.07 28.20
C ARG A 261 -0.67 -3.77 29.16
N ARG A 262 -0.04 -3.00 30.05
CA ARG A 262 0.73 -3.60 31.15
C ARG A 262 -0.19 -4.40 32.05
N GLY A 263 0.15 -5.65 32.32
CA GLY A 263 -0.67 -6.57 33.12
C GLY A 263 -1.65 -7.43 32.31
N GLY A 264 -1.66 -7.30 30.99
CA GLY A 264 -2.45 -8.13 30.07
C GLY A 264 -3.56 -7.38 29.33
N GLY A 265 -3.97 -7.94 28.18
CA GLY A 265 -4.96 -7.35 27.31
C GLY A 265 -4.40 -6.20 26.45
N ASN A 266 -5.31 -5.44 25.86
CA ASN A 266 -4.99 -4.40 24.90
C ASN A 266 -5.52 -3.01 25.32
N ARG A 267 -5.18 -2.00 24.55
CA ARG A 267 -5.45 -0.59 24.83
C ARG A 267 -6.65 -0.04 24.04
N LEU A 268 -7.57 -0.90 23.58
CA LEU A 268 -8.82 -0.45 22.95
C LEU A 268 -9.57 0.53 23.86
N GLY A 269 -10.05 1.62 23.28
CA GLY A 269 -10.76 2.68 23.97
C GLY A 269 -9.86 3.73 24.61
N GLU A 270 -8.53 3.60 24.60
CA GLU A 270 -7.61 4.61 25.13
C GLU A 270 -7.29 5.67 24.06
N THR A 271 -7.13 6.93 24.49
CA THR A 271 -6.59 8.01 23.63
C THR A 271 -5.08 7.86 23.58
N LEU A 272 -4.56 7.54 22.40
CA LEU A 272 -3.16 7.18 22.17
C LEU A 272 -2.42 8.15 21.26
N PHE A 273 -3.16 8.97 20.51
CA PHE A 273 -2.65 9.90 19.50
C PHE A 273 -3.21 11.29 19.73
N ASP A 274 -2.73 12.28 18.98
CA ASP A 274 -3.32 13.62 18.97
C ASP A 274 -4.78 13.58 18.49
N GLU A 275 -5.63 14.47 18.96
CA GLU A 275 -7.05 14.55 18.59
C GLU A 275 -7.29 14.78 17.10
N LYS A 276 -6.31 15.32 16.37
CA LYS A 276 -6.35 15.49 14.92
C LYS A 276 -6.26 14.16 14.16
N VAL A 277 -5.88 13.06 14.82
CA VAL A 277 -5.67 11.77 14.17
C VAL A 277 -6.97 10.99 14.10
N THR A 278 -7.52 10.86 12.90
CA THR A 278 -8.60 9.93 12.58
C THR A 278 -8.18 9.05 11.43
N LEU A 279 -8.15 7.71 11.67
CA LEU A 279 -7.75 6.69 10.71
C LEU A 279 -8.90 5.71 10.49
N TYR A 280 -9.25 5.48 9.23
CA TYR A 280 -10.28 4.50 8.87
C TYR A 280 -9.91 3.77 7.58
N SER A 281 -10.60 2.68 7.31
CA SER A 281 -10.60 1.98 6.04
C SER A 281 -12.02 1.92 5.51
N ASP A 282 -12.16 2.01 4.19
CA ASP A 282 -13.43 1.91 3.50
C ASP A 282 -13.19 1.33 2.11
N PRO A 283 -13.60 0.08 1.84
CA PRO A 283 -13.35 -0.54 0.54
C PRO A 283 -14.03 0.20 -0.62
N ALA A 284 -15.07 1.00 -0.35
CA ALA A 284 -15.79 1.82 -1.34
C ALA A 284 -15.32 3.29 -1.38
N TYR A 285 -14.19 3.62 -0.74
CA TYR A 285 -13.67 4.98 -0.79
C TYR A 285 -13.23 5.34 -2.21
N VAL A 286 -13.84 6.39 -2.77
CA VAL A 286 -13.52 6.88 -4.12
C VAL A 286 -12.03 7.21 -4.22
N ASP A 287 -11.38 6.83 -5.30
CA ASP A 287 -9.94 6.92 -5.56
C ASP A 287 -9.06 5.95 -4.73
N ALA A 288 -9.68 5.07 -3.90
CA ALA A 288 -8.95 4.06 -3.13
C ALA A 288 -9.76 2.77 -2.95
N GLU A 289 -10.61 2.47 -3.93
CA GLU A 289 -11.46 1.29 -3.94
C GLU A 289 -10.62 0.01 -3.85
N THR A 290 -11.13 -0.97 -3.10
CA THR A 290 -10.51 -2.30 -2.93
C THR A 290 -11.56 -3.41 -2.98
N ALA A 291 -11.10 -4.65 -2.98
CA ALA A 291 -12.01 -5.79 -2.89
C ALA A 291 -12.90 -5.72 -1.63
N PRO A 292 -14.17 -6.15 -1.73
CA PRO A 292 -15.10 -6.18 -0.60
C PRO A 292 -14.88 -7.37 0.34
N PHE A 293 -13.83 -8.15 0.15
CA PHE A 293 -13.49 -9.32 0.95
C PHE A 293 -11.97 -9.50 1.08
N ASP A 294 -11.56 -10.17 2.15
CA ASP A 294 -10.16 -10.55 2.37
C ASP A 294 -9.81 -11.87 1.67
N SER A 295 -8.55 -12.30 1.77
CA SER A 295 -8.06 -13.55 1.18
C SER A 295 -8.70 -14.83 1.75
N GLY A 296 -9.47 -14.73 2.83
CA GLY A 296 -10.26 -15.82 3.43
C GLY A 296 -11.75 -15.74 3.07
N GLY A 297 -12.17 -14.72 2.33
CA GLY A 297 -13.56 -14.50 1.95
C GLY A 297 -14.39 -13.78 3.02
N GLN A 298 -13.77 -13.23 4.09
CA GLN A 298 -14.51 -12.40 5.04
C GLN A 298 -14.89 -11.06 4.40
N ALA A 299 -16.14 -10.65 4.58
CA ALA A 299 -16.60 -9.36 4.11
C ALA A 299 -15.85 -8.20 4.81
N ILE A 300 -15.38 -7.25 4.01
CA ILE A 300 -14.74 -6.03 4.47
C ILE A 300 -15.72 -4.88 4.31
N ASN A 301 -15.88 -4.11 5.38
CA ASN A 301 -16.72 -2.94 5.42
C ASN A 301 -15.93 -1.76 5.98
N ARG A 302 -16.48 -0.56 5.81
CA ARG A 302 -15.91 0.64 6.42
C ARG A 302 -15.66 0.42 7.92
N ARG A 303 -14.43 0.76 8.36
CA ARG A 303 -14.02 0.57 9.75
C ARG A 303 -13.17 1.73 10.24
N LEU A 304 -13.55 2.26 11.39
CA LEU A 304 -12.79 3.28 12.09
C LEU A 304 -11.74 2.59 12.99
N TRP A 305 -10.46 2.88 12.78
CA TRP A 305 -9.35 2.32 13.56
C TRP A 305 -8.94 3.23 14.70
N VAL A 306 -8.85 4.52 14.40
CA VAL A 306 -8.57 5.58 15.37
C VAL A 306 -9.57 6.71 15.11
N ASN A 307 -10.21 7.19 16.17
CA ASN A 307 -11.15 8.29 16.12
C ASN A 307 -10.69 9.42 17.06
N THR A 308 -10.33 10.58 16.49
CA THR A 308 -9.85 11.73 17.28
C THR A 308 -8.84 11.31 18.36
N GLY A 309 -7.80 10.56 17.93
CA GLY A 309 -6.72 10.06 18.78
C GLY A 309 -7.03 8.79 19.58
N ARG A 310 -8.30 8.38 19.67
CA ARG A 310 -8.72 7.20 20.45
C ARG A 310 -8.67 5.93 19.60
N LEU A 311 -8.06 4.87 20.12
CA LEU A 311 -8.01 3.56 19.47
C LEU A 311 -9.38 2.86 19.56
N GLU A 312 -10.05 2.67 18.40
CA GLU A 312 -11.40 2.09 18.32
C GLU A 312 -11.39 0.61 17.98
N ASN A 313 -10.49 0.18 17.10
CA ASN A 313 -10.46 -1.19 16.61
C ASN A 313 -9.05 -1.72 16.42
N LEU A 314 -8.91 -3.05 16.55
CA LEU A 314 -7.76 -3.85 16.14
C LEU A 314 -8.26 -5.04 15.33
N SER A 315 -7.59 -5.40 14.25
CA SER A 315 -7.96 -6.54 13.42
C SER A 315 -7.81 -7.85 14.19
N ARG A 316 -8.72 -8.78 13.92
CA ARG A 316 -8.76 -10.12 14.55
C ARG A 316 -9.00 -11.17 13.50
N SER A 317 -8.12 -12.17 13.43
CA SER A 317 -8.38 -13.37 12.64
C SER A 317 -9.59 -14.12 13.22
N ARG A 318 -10.20 -14.98 12.43
CA ARG A 318 -11.31 -15.83 12.87
C ARG A 318 -10.95 -16.69 14.07
N PHE A 319 -9.74 -17.25 14.07
CA PHE A 319 -9.21 -18.01 15.20
C PHE A 319 -9.10 -17.17 16.48
N TRP A 320 -8.45 -16.00 16.41
CA TRP A 320 -8.28 -15.15 17.58
C TRP A 320 -9.61 -14.58 18.10
N ALA A 321 -10.55 -14.35 17.21
CA ALA A 321 -11.90 -13.94 17.57
C ALA A 321 -12.63 -15.04 18.36
N ALA A 322 -12.52 -16.29 17.93
CA ALA A 322 -13.09 -17.46 18.65
C ALA A 322 -12.45 -17.63 20.03
N GLU A 323 -11.10 -17.58 20.13
CA GLU A 323 -10.37 -17.68 21.39
C GLU A 323 -10.73 -16.55 22.39
N SER A 324 -10.98 -15.35 21.87
CA SER A 324 -11.31 -14.17 22.69
C SER A 324 -12.82 -13.95 22.90
N GLY A 325 -13.69 -14.81 22.36
CA GLY A 325 -15.14 -14.68 22.44
C GLY A 325 -15.69 -13.43 21.73
N GLN A 326 -15.03 -13.01 20.65
CA GLN A 326 -15.37 -11.80 19.89
C GLN A 326 -15.71 -12.13 18.44
N GLN A 327 -16.23 -11.14 17.70
CA GLN A 327 -16.44 -11.29 16.26
C GLN A 327 -15.14 -11.06 15.49
N PRO A 328 -14.88 -11.81 14.40
CA PRO A 328 -13.74 -11.56 13.53
C PRO A 328 -13.80 -10.13 12.95
N LEU A 329 -12.63 -9.56 12.74
CA LEU A 329 -12.48 -8.25 12.11
C LEU A 329 -11.29 -8.29 11.14
N PRO A 330 -11.53 -8.33 9.83
CA PRO A 330 -10.47 -8.34 8.84
C PRO A 330 -9.51 -7.15 8.96
N ALA A 331 -8.27 -7.36 8.55
CA ALA A 331 -7.31 -6.27 8.41
C ALA A 331 -7.74 -5.31 7.27
N PRO A 332 -7.37 -4.02 7.35
CA PRO A 332 -7.72 -3.07 6.29
C PRO A 332 -7.02 -3.39 4.97
N LEU A 333 -7.69 -3.19 3.83
CA LEU A 333 -7.12 -3.28 2.49
C LEU A 333 -6.75 -1.91 1.90
N ASN A 334 -7.27 -0.82 2.48
CA ASN A 334 -6.83 0.55 2.26
C ASN A 334 -6.75 1.28 3.61
N LEU A 335 -6.12 2.45 3.63
CA LEU A 335 -6.12 3.30 4.81
C LEU A 335 -6.31 4.75 4.41
N ILE A 336 -7.24 5.40 5.09
CA ILE A 336 -7.52 6.81 4.94
C ILE A 336 -7.20 7.50 6.27
N MET A 337 -6.32 8.50 6.23
CA MET A 337 -6.13 9.45 7.31
C MET A 337 -6.93 10.71 6.98
N GLN A 338 -7.84 11.07 7.86
CA GLN A 338 -8.62 12.29 7.66
C GLN A 338 -7.68 13.51 7.57
N GLY A 339 -7.87 14.32 6.53
CA GLY A 339 -7.11 15.54 6.34
C GLY A 339 -7.66 16.73 7.10
N GLY A 340 -6.86 17.81 7.10
CA GLY A 340 -7.25 19.16 7.53
C GLY A 340 -7.28 20.12 6.35
N ASN A 341 -7.11 21.40 6.64
CA ASN A 341 -7.19 22.47 5.64
C ASN A 341 -5.89 23.26 5.47
N ASP A 342 -4.85 22.89 6.23
CA ASP A 342 -3.58 23.65 6.19
C ASP A 342 -2.84 23.36 4.88
N SER A 343 -2.49 24.39 4.14
CA SER A 343 -1.68 24.24 2.93
C SER A 343 -0.20 23.93 3.27
N LEU A 344 0.50 23.34 2.32
CA LEU A 344 1.94 23.11 2.47
C LEU A 344 2.71 24.41 2.66
N GLU A 345 2.27 25.49 2.00
CA GLU A 345 2.84 26.84 2.11
C GLU A 345 2.64 27.41 3.51
N GLU A 346 1.48 27.21 4.15
CA GLU A 346 1.23 27.64 5.54
C GLU A 346 2.09 26.84 6.52
N MET A 347 2.23 25.54 6.32
CA MET A 347 3.13 24.70 7.12
C MET A 347 4.58 25.22 7.03
N ILE A 348 5.06 25.53 5.82
CA ILE A 348 6.42 26.07 5.60
C ILE A 348 6.55 27.45 6.23
N SER A 349 5.63 28.38 5.96
CA SER A 349 5.70 29.76 6.42
C SER A 349 5.65 29.87 7.96
N SER A 350 4.95 28.98 8.63
CA SER A 350 4.87 28.90 10.10
C SER A 350 6.08 28.17 10.74
N THR A 351 7.04 27.68 9.95
CA THR A 351 8.21 26.95 10.47
C THR A 351 9.44 27.84 10.54
N ARG A 352 9.90 28.17 11.75
CA ARG A 352 11.12 28.98 11.95
C ARG A 352 12.37 28.24 11.51
N ARG A 353 12.50 26.97 11.90
CA ARG A 353 13.58 26.05 11.51
C ARG A 353 13.05 24.63 11.50
N GLY A 354 13.25 23.92 10.40
CA GLY A 354 12.75 22.56 10.23
C GLY A 354 13.21 21.96 8.92
N VAL A 355 12.64 20.82 8.58
CA VAL A 355 12.93 20.11 7.34
C VAL A 355 11.64 19.75 6.58
N LEU A 356 11.71 19.80 5.27
CA LEU A 356 10.68 19.23 4.38
C LEU A 356 11.19 17.89 3.87
N LEU A 357 10.37 16.84 4.01
CA LEU A 357 10.68 15.47 3.64
C LEU A 357 9.71 15.00 2.54
N THR A 358 10.23 14.71 1.34
CA THR A 358 9.42 14.31 0.19
C THR A 358 9.01 12.84 0.26
N ARG A 359 9.96 11.95 0.52
CA ARG A 359 9.74 10.50 0.60
C ARG A 359 10.81 9.80 1.40
N PHE A 360 10.54 8.53 1.71
CA PHE A 360 11.49 7.64 2.37
C PHE A 360 11.92 6.48 1.47
N TRP A 361 12.96 5.78 1.90
CA TRP A 361 13.49 4.60 1.25
C TRP A 361 13.96 3.60 2.30
N TYR A 362 13.86 2.30 1.98
CA TYR A 362 14.36 1.22 2.80
C TYR A 362 13.85 1.25 4.24
N ILE A 363 12.51 1.40 4.40
CA ILE A 363 11.86 1.45 5.71
C ILE A 363 11.83 0.05 6.32
N ARG A 364 12.38 -0.12 7.51
CA ARG A 364 12.46 -1.39 8.26
C ARG A 364 12.02 -1.20 9.70
N GLY A 365 11.32 -2.22 10.24
CA GLY A 365 10.88 -2.22 11.64
C GLY A 365 12.04 -2.33 12.62
N LEU A 366 11.98 -1.58 13.70
CA LEU A 366 12.93 -1.62 14.81
C LEU A 366 12.31 -2.27 16.06
N ASN A 367 11.21 -1.69 16.56
CA ASN A 367 10.59 -2.15 17.80
C ASN A 367 9.06 -2.04 17.71
N PRO A 368 8.33 -3.17 17.66
CA PRO A 368 6.87 -3.17 17.59
C PRO A 368 6.19 -2.60 18.84
N ARG A 369 6.86 -2.62 20.01
CA ARG A 369 6.30 -2.09 21.27
C ARG A 369 6.20 -0.57 21.30
N ILE A 370 6.83 0.14 20.39
CA ILE A 370 6.70 1.58 20.20
C ILE A 370 6.39 1.92 18.75
N ILE A 371 6.09 0.93 17.92
CA ILE A 371 5.84 1.03 16.48
C ILE A 371 6.91 1.90 15.81
N SER A 372 8.19 1.56 16.03
CA SER A 372 9.30 2.34 15.50
C SER A 372 9.92 1.70 14.27
N TYR A 373 10.32 2.56 13.36
CA TYR A 373 10.94 2.22 12.09
C TYR A 373 12.20 3.03 11.85
N THR A 374 13.13 2.45 11.11
CA THR A 374 14.26 3.14 10.49
C THR A 374 14.07 3.18 8.98
N GLY A 375 14.66 4.15 8.34
CA GLY A 375 14.70 4.30 6.89
C GLY A 375 15.60 5.47 6.51
N LEU A 376 15.60 5.80 5.23
CA LEU A 376 16.39 6.90 4.67
C LEU A 376 15.45 7.96 4.10
N THR A 377 15.76 9.25 4.29
CA THR A 377 15.17 10.31 3.48
C THR A 377 15.75 10.21 2.08
N ARG A 378 14.97 10.57 1.05
CA ARG A 378 15.41 10.42 -0.33
C ARG A 378 14.73 11.38 -1.28
N ASP A 379 15.47 11.80 -2.34
CA ASP A 379 14.97 12.55 -3.50
C ASP A 379 14.20 13.84 -3.12
N GLY A 380 14.61 14.54 -2.07
CA GLY A 380 13.98 15.78 -1.63
C GLY A 380 13.95 15.91 -0.11
N THR A 381 15.10 16.23 0.47
CA THR A 381 15.24 16.65 1.86
C THR A 381 15.68 18.10 1.87
N PHE A 382 14.84 19.01 2.38
CA PHE A 382 15.09 20.44 2.30
C PHE A 382 15.08 21.09 3.68
N LEU A 383 16.01 22.03 3.91
CA LEU A 383 16.03 22.87 5.09
C LEU A 383 15.01 24.00 4.95
N ILE A 384 14.25 24.23 6.01
CA ILE A 384 13.36 25.36 6.17
C ILE A 384 13.97 26.30 7.22
N GLU A 385 14.13 27.56 6.86
CA GLU A 385 14.57 28.63 7.78
C GLU A 385 13.68 29.87 7.57
N ASN A 386 13.18 30.41 8.66
CA ASN A 386 12.35 31.61 8.69
C ASN A 386 11.17 31.57 7.69
N GLY A 387 10.47 30.46 7.68
CA GLY A 387 9.28 30.29 6.85
C GLY A 387 9.55 30.04 5.36
N ARG A 388 10.75 29.66 4.97
CA ARG A 388 11.11 29.43 3.56
C ARG A 388 12.02 28.22 3.40
N ILE A 389 11.83 27.48 2.31
CA ILE A 389 12.78 26.46 1.87
C ILE A 389 14.05 27.18 1.40
N THR A 390 15.16 26.96 2.07
CA THR A 390 16.42 27.66 1.78
C THR A 390 17.37 26.86 0.90
N ARG A 391 17.48 25.55 1.12
CA ARG A 391 18.41 24.69 0.39
C ARG A 391 18.12 23.20 0.58
N PRO A 392 18.52 22.32 -0.35
CA PRO A 392 18.57 20.89 -0.09
C PRO A 392 19.66 20.55 0.92
N VAL A 393 19.43 19.51 1.70
CA VAL A 393 20.40 18.96 2.64
C VAL A 393 20.74 17.52 2.28
N THR A 394 21.84 17.01 2.83
CA THR A 394 22.19 15.59 2.71
C THR A 394 21.07 14.71 3.22
N ASN A 395 20.95 13.50 2.68
CA ASN A 395 19.96 12.55 3.17
C ASN A 395 20.32 12.08 4.58
N PHE A 396 19.30 11.61 5.30
CA PHE A 396 19.42 11.12 6.66
C PHE A 396 18.87 9.70 6.78
N ARG A 397 19.43 8.94 7.69
CA ARG A 397 18.72 7.87 8.35
C ARG A 397 17.80 8.47 9.41
N PHE A 398 16.56 8.03 9.43
CA PHE A 398 15.66 8.33 10.53
C PHE A 398 15.45 7.09 11.41
N ASN A 399 15.18 7.30 12.69
CA ASN A 399 14.66 6.30 13.62
C ASN A 399 13.46 6.93 14.32
N GLN A 400 12.24 6.59 13.86
CA GLN A 400 11.03 7.28 14.29
C GLN A 400 9.99 6.29 14.83
N SER A 401 9.40 6.61 15.96
CA SER A 401 8.16 6.00 16.42
C SER A 401 6.99 6.67 15.70
N LEU A 402 6.16 5.85 15.03
CA LEU A 402 4.95 6.36 14.39
C LEU A 402 3.94 6.85 15.42
N VAL A 403 3.96 6.28 16.62
CA VAL A 403 3.14 6.76 17.73
C VAL A 403 3.56 8.16 18.13
N SER A 404 4.85 8.38 18.41
CA SER A 404 5.36 9.72 18.77
C SER A 404 5.09 10.73 17.65
N MET A 405 5.26 10.34 16.39
CA MET A 405 4.95 11.20 15.25
C MET A 405 3.48 11.64 15.25
N LEU A 406 2.55 10.69 15.45
CA LEU A 406 1.12 10.96 15.48
C LEU A 406 0.64 11.66 16.77
N GLN A 407 1.43 11.66 17.83
CA GLN A 407 1.17 12.42 19.06
C GLN A 407 1.61 13.89 18.97
N ASN A 408 2.52 14.20 18.04
CA ASN A 408 3.13 15.51 17.92
C ASN A 408 2.75 16.24 16.61
N ILE A 409 1.54 15.98 16.10
CA ILE A 409 1.02 16.65 14.91
C ILE A 409 0.64 18.09 15.25
N GLU A 410 1.24 19.04 14.54
CA GLU A 410 0.91 20.46 14.65
C GLU A 410 -0.16 20.87 13.62
N MET A 411 0.00 20.45 12.35
CA MET A 411 -0.86 20.85 11.23
C MET A 411 -1.14 19.66 10.31
N LEU A 412 -2.31 19.70 9.65
CA LEU A 412 -2.78 18.71 8.67
C LEU A 412 -3.26 19.39 7.39
N GLY A 413 -2.73 18.97 6.25
CA GLY A 413 -3.21 19.38 4.94
C GLY A 413 -4.41 18.57 4.45
N PRO A 414 -4.92 18.86 3.24
CA PRO A 414 -5.89 18.01 2.57
C PRO A 414 -5.35 16.59 2.34
N ALA A 415 -6.21 15.58 2.53
CA ALA A 415 -5.86 14.19 2.24
C ALA A 415 -5.90 13.92 0.75
N VAL A 416 -4.88 13.24 0.24
CA VAL A 416 -4.76 12.85 -1.18
C VAL A 416 -4.27 11.42 -1.31
N ARG A 417 -4.63 10.75 -2.40
CA ARG A 417 -4.07 9.44 -2.77
C ARG A 417 -2.59 9.59 -3.08
N VAL A 418 -1.77 8.64 -2.68
CA VAL A 418 -0.31 8.71 -2.84
C VAL A 418 0.30 7.42 -3.35
N ALA A 419 1.33 7.55 -4.17
CA ALA A 419 2.20 6.44 -4.57
C ALA A 419 3.16 6.10 -3.41
N ALA A 420 2.73 5.22 -2.52
CA ALA A 420 3.44 4.91 -1.28
C ALA A 420 4.42 3.72 -1.40
N SER A 421 4.53 3.09 -2.57
CA SER A 421 5.46 1.98 -2.81
C SER A 421 6.91 2.44 -2.90
N GLU A 422 7.81 1.75 -2.20
CA GLU A 422 9.26 1.94 -2.37
C GLU A 422 9.72 1.60 -3.79
N ASN A 423 9.04 0.67 -4.47
CA ASN A 423 9.42 0.12 -5.78
C ASN A 423 8.70 0.78 -6.95
N SER A 424 7.94 1.85 -6.73
CA SER A 424 7.17 2.56 -7.76
C SER A 424 6.12 1.69 -8.48
N SER A 425 5.68 0.60 -7.86
CA SER A 425 4.58 -0.25 -8.33
C SER A 425 3.26 0.18 -7.68
N VAL A 426 2.15 -0.19 -8.31
CA VAL A 426 0.82 -0.09 -7.68
C VAL A 426 0.87 -0.77 -6.31
N SER A 427 0.35 -0.10 -5.31
CA SER A 427 0.44 -0.49 -3.91
C SER A 427 -0.94 -0.57 -3.25
N THR A 428 -0.97 -0.97 -1.98
CA THR A 428 -2.15 -0.81 -1.14
C THR A 428 -2.60 0.65 -1.15
N PRO A 429 -3.87 0.94 -1.45
CA PRO A 429 -4.39 2.29 -1.51
C PRO A 429 -4.24 3.04 -0.18
N ILE A 430 -3.58 4.20 -0.22
CA ILE A 430 -3.37 5.07 0.94
C ILE A 430 -3.76 6.50 0.57
N VAL A 431 -4.64 7.09 1.38
CA VAL A 431 -5.08 8.48 1.25
C VAL A 431 -4.71 9.22 2.52
N VAL A 432 -3.80 10.18 2.41
CA VAL A 432 -3.23 10.86 3.58
C VAL A 432 -2.92 12.32 3.30
N PRO A 433 -2.94 13.19 4.33
CA PRO A 433 -2.50 14.59 4.20
C PRO A 433 -0.98 14.73 4.24
N ALA A 434 -0.48 15.90 3.82
CA ALA A 434 0.77 16.41 4.37
C ALA A 434 0.61 16.68 5.86
N ILE A 435 1.66 16.48 6.65
CA ILE A 435 1.64 16.76 8.08
C ILE A 435 2.84 17.59 8.51
N LYS A 436 2.66 18.50 9.45
CA LYS A 436 3.72 19.12 10.20
C LYS A 436 3.79 18.53 11.59
N VAL A 437 4.96 18.06 12.00
CA VAL A 437 5.19 17.41 13.29
C VAL A 437 6.43 17.97 13.98
N SER A 438 6.41 18.02 15.30
CA SER A 438 7.62 18.31 16.09
C SER A 438 8.36 17.02 16.48
N GLY A 439 9.66 17.12 16.70
CA GLY A 439 10.50 16.03 17.23
C GLY A 439 10.68 14.85 16.27
N PHE A 440 10.72 15.06 14.96
CA PHE A 440 11.05 14.00 14.01
C PHE A 440 12.56 13.70 14.05
N ASN A 441 12.93 12.45 14.35
CA ASN A 441 14.30 12.06 14.62
C ASN A 441 15.09 11.65 13.36
N LEU A 442 15.94 12.54 12.89
CA LEU A 442 16.96 12.29 11.87
C LEU A 442 18.24 11.81 12.56
N SER A 443 18.40 10.49 12.70
CA SER A 443 19.35 9.88 13.63
C SER A 443 20.83 9.90 13.18
N SER A 444 21.08 9.95 11.87
CA SER A 444 22.44 10.08 11.32
C SER A 444 22.38 10.56 9.87
N VAL A 445 23.45 11.23 9.43
CA VAL A 445 23.64 11.57 8.02
C VAL A 445 23.84 10.29 7.21
N SER A 446 23.32 10.27 5.99
CA SER A 446 23.45 9.16 5.04
C SER A 446 24.01 9.65 3.71
N ASP A 447 25.04 9.00 3.21
CA ASP A 447 25.60 9.25 1.88
C ASP A 447 24.79 8.58 0.75
N ALA A 448 23.65 7.96 1.06
CA ALA A 448 22.76 7.36 0.06
C ALA A 448 22.21 8.45 -0.87
N ILE A 449 22.45 8.30 -2.16
CA ILE A 449 22.01 9.16 -3.27
C ILE A 449 20.62 8.77 -3.72
#